data_9064e23f690d6177bc8b189bda8e5498
#
_entry.id   9064e23f690d6177bc8b189bda8e5498
#
_cell.length_a   1.000
_cell.length_b   1.000
_cell.length_c   1.000
_cell.angle_alpha   90.00
_cell.angle_beta   90.00
_cell.angle_gamma   90.00
#
_symmetry.space_group_name_H-M   'P 1'
#
loop_
_entity.id
_entity.type
_entity.pdbx_description
1 polymer ?
#
loop_
_entity_poly.entity_id
_entity_poly.type
_entity_poly.pdbx_seq_one_letter_code
_entity_poly.pdbx_strand_id
1 'polypeptide(L)'
;MQALLNAHFDLRNFKKFEDTLKEFEDWEKSPEAQQHDNFRTHTSIYINSSRVNGHLMKGTFKEGLKIVPQIEEKLNEYSIFVDQHRILVFNYKIASLHFGSGNYEKAIDYLHRIIHGPMDMRIDLQCYSRLMHLLSHYELGNYEILDSLSKSVHRFMEKMKNLTTVEEAVFKFLKTSFQQSPDKIKGALQQLLNEIKHLEKNRFQTRSFAYLDIISWAESKVYNKTMEQVVHGKYMESKRR
;
A
#
# COMPACT_ATOMS: atom_id res chain seq x y z
N MET A 1 -20.32 6.48 6.47
CA MET A 1 -19.02 6.29 7.18
C MET A 1 -17.89 5.83 6.24
N GLN A 2 -18.05 4.77 5.45
CA GLN A 2 -16.98 4.25 4.58
C GLN A 2 -16.36 5.30 3.63
N ALA A 3 -17.18 6.06 2.89
CA ALA A 3 -16.70 7.09 1.99
C ALA A 3 -15.91 8.20 2.72
N LEU A 4 -16.35 8.55 3.93
CA LEU A 4 -15.69 9.53 4.78
C LEU A 4 -14.33 9.03 5.28
N LEU A 5 -14.24 7.76 5.69
CA LEU A 5 -12.98 7.12 6.06
C LEU A 5 -11.98 7.09 4.89
N ASN A 6 -12.45 6.76 3.69
CA ASN A 6 -11.59 6.80 2.51
C ASN A 6 -11.08 8.22 2.24
N ALA A 7 -11.96 9.23 2.30
CA ALA A 7 -11.56 10.62 2.11
C ALA A 7 -10.52 11.08 3.16
N HIS A 8 -10.71 10.70 4.43
CA HIS A 8 -9.75 11.04 5.49
C HIS A 8 -8.43 10.28 5.33
N PHE A 9 -8.47 9.05 4.82
CA PHE A 9 -7.27 8.28 4.47
C PHE A 9 -6.48 8.98 3.35
N ASP A 10 -7.15 9.33 2.25
CA ASP A 10 -6.51 9.97 1.09
C ASP A 10 -5.93 11.35 1.43
N LEU A 11 -6.62 12.10 2.30
CA LEU A 11 -6.18 13.41 2.77
C LEU A 11 -5.18 13.36 3.93
N ARG A 12 -4.81 12.16 4.40
CA ARG A 12 -3.97 11.96 5.59
C ARG A 12 -4.47 12.71 6.83
N ASN A 13 -5.80 12.80 6.98
CA ASN A 13 -6.43 13.46 8.13
C ASN A 13 -6.57 12.46 9.29
N PHE A 14 -5.49 12.25 10.02
CA PHE A 14 -5.38 11.21 11.03
C PHE A 14 -6.45 11.30 12.12
N LYS A 15 -6.66 12.50 12.70
CA LYS A 15 -7.61 12.68 13.79
C LYS A 15 -9.04 12.34 13.34
N LYS A 16 -9.49 12.93 12.26
CA LYS A 16 -10.85 12.67 11.75
C LYS A 16 -11.01 11.21 11.30
N PHE A 17 -9.96 10.59 10.78
CA PHE A 17 -9.98 9.17 10.45
C PHE A 17 -10.19 8.32 11.70
N GLU A 18 -9.44 8.57 12.78
CA GLU A 18 -9.55 7.84 14.05
C GLU A 18 -10.94 8.02 14.67
N ASP A 19 -11.43 9.26 14.73
CA ASP A 19 -12.75 9.58 15.28
C ASP A 19 -13.86 8.87 14.50
N THR A 20 -13.85 8.97 13.16
CA THR A 20 -14.84 8.32 12.29
C THR A 20 -14.76 6.79 12.36
N LEU A 21 -13.55 6.21 12.48
CA LEU A 21 -13.40 4.76 12.61
C LEU A 21 -14.01 4.29 13.93
N LYS A 22 -13.75 5.00 15.03
CA LYS A 22 -14.35 4.69 16.33
C LYS A 22 -15.87 4.77 16.29
N GLU A 23 -16.43 5.83 15.73
CA GLU A 23 -17.89 5.93 15.54
C GLU A 23 -18.44 4.76 14.73
N PHE A 24 -17.73 4.31 13.71
CA PHE A 24 -18.16 3.18 12.89
C PHE A 24 -18.07 1.84 13.63
N GLU A 25 -17.04 1.64 14.45
CA GLU A 25 -16.90 0.47 15.32
C GLU A 25 -17.97 0.42 16.41
N ASP A 26 -18.37 1.59 16.95
CA ASP A 26 -19.44 1.66 17.93
C ASP A 26 -20.81 1.42 17.28
N TRP A 27 -21.02 1.92 16.07
CA TRP A 27 -22.23 1.64 15.30
C TRP A 27 -22.34 0.15 14.89
N GLU A 28 -21.21 -0.55 14.62
CA GLU A 28 -21.20 -1.99 14.32
C GLU A 28 -21.91 -2.80 15.42
N LYS A 29 -21.81 -2.37 16.68
CA LYS A 29 -22.40 -3.05 17.84
C LYS A 29 -23.88 -2.76 18.01
N SER A 30 -24.46 -1.84 17.24
CA SER A 30 -25.86 -1.47 17.35
C SER A 30 -26.79 -2.58 16.85
N PRO A 31 -28.01 -2.66 17.40
CA PRO A 31 -29.00 -3.61 16.91
C PRO A 31 -29.29 -3.49 15.42
N GLU A 32 -29.30 -2.27 14.89
CA GLU A 32 -29.54 -1.98 13.48
C GLU A 32 -28.45 -2.57 12.57
N ALA A 33 -27.18 -2.46 12.98
CA ALA A 33 -26.06 -3.02 12.22
C ALA A 33 -26.05 -4.56 12.23
N GLN A 34 -26.62 -5.17 13.28
CA GLN A 34 -26.65 -6.62 13.47
C GLN A 34 -27.94 -7.29 12.94
N GLN A 35 -28.95 -6.49 12.55
CA GLN A 35 -30.27 -6.96 12.20
C GLN A 35 -30.31 -7.82 10.93
N HIS A 36 -29.44 -7.53 9.95
CA HIS A 36 -29.39 -8.24 8.68
C HIS A 36 -27.98 -8.73 8.38
N ASP A 37 -27.84 -9.96 7.94
CA ASP A 37 -26.56 -10.57 7.59
C ASP A 37 -25.74 -9.75 6.58
N ASN A 38 -26.42 -9.17 5.58
CA ASN A 38 -25.79 -8.33 4.59
C ASN A 38 -25.17 -7.06 5.20
N PHE A 39 -25.88 -6.39 6.11
CA PHE A 39 -25.34 -5.22 6.82
C PHE A 39 -24.17 -5.60 7.72
N ARG A 40 -24.29 -6.67 8.48
CA ARG A 40 -23.24 -7.20 9.35
C ARG A 40 -21.97 -7.51 8.56
N THR A 41 -22.11 -8.22 7.44
CA THR A 41 -21.00 -8.58 6.55
C THR A 41 -20.32 -7.34 5.98
N HIS A 42 -21.06 -6.43 5.37
CA HIS A 42 -20.50 -5.21 4.77
C HIS A 42 -19.82 -4.32 5.82
N THR A 43 -20.44 -4.15 6.97
CA THR A 43 -19.90 -3.35 8.08
C THR A 43 -18.57 -3.93 8.55
N SER A 44 -18.52 -5.23 8.81
CA SER A 44 -17.28 -5.93 9.23
C SER A 44 -16.17 -5.78 8.19
N ILE A 45 -16.47 -5.96 6.90
CA ILE A 45 -15.51 -5.80 5.80
C ILE A 45 -14.96 -4.37 5.76
N TYR A 46 -15.82 -3.36 5.85
CA TYR A 46 -15.40 -1.96 5.78
C TYR A 46 -14.59 -1.54 7.00
N ILE A 47 -14.96 -1.97 8.20
CA ILE A 47 -14.21 -1.70 9.43
C ILE A 47 -12.83 -2.33 9.37
N ASN A 48 -12.73 -3.61 9.00
CA ASN A 48 -11.45 -4.29 8.87
C ASN A 48 -10.55 -3.64 7.81
N SER A 49 -11.13 -3.26 6.66
CA SER A 49 -10.42 -2.49 5.63
C SER A 49 -9.89 -1.16 6.17
N SER A 50 -10.67 -0.46 6.99
CA SER A 50 -10.29 0.83 7.59
C SER A 50 -9.25 0.65 8.70
N ARG A 51 -9.33 -0.42 9.50
CA ARG A 51 -8.29 -0.76 10.50
C ARG A 51 -6.92 -0.93 9.82
N VAL A 52 -6.88 -1.68 8.71
CA VAL A 52 -5.64 -1.82 7.93
C VAL A 52 -5.16 -0.46 7.43
N ASN A 53 -6.05 0.37 6.86
CA ASN A 53 -5.70 1.73 6.45
C ASN A 53 -5.12 2.56 7.61
N GLY A 54 -5.68 2.45 8.80
CA GLY A 54 -5.17 3.10 10.01
C GLY A 54 -3.72 2.71 10.32
N HIS A 55 -3.40 1.43 10.23
CA HIS A 55 -2.02 0.96 10.43
C HIS A 55 -1.08 1.43 9.31
N LEU A 56 -1.52 1.43 8.05
CA LEU A 56 -0.75 1.97 6.93
C LEU A 56 -0.44 3.47 7.10
N MET A 57 -1.44 4.26 7.51
CA MET A 57 -1.26 5.71 7.76
C MET A 57 -0.29 6.01 8.90
N LYS A 58 -0.37 5.22 9.99
CA LYS A 58 0.43 5.44 11.21
C LYS A 58 1.84 4.86 11.14
N GLY A 59 2.14 4.06 10.13
CA GLY A 59 3.38 3.30 10.07
C GLY A 59 3.49 2.26 11.17
N THR A 60 2.38 1.66 11.61
CA THR A 60 2.35 0.57 12.60
C THR A 60 2.12 -0.76 11.89
N PHE A 61 3.00 -1.05 10.90
CA PHE A 61 2.79 -2.17 9.98
C PHE A 61 2.78 -3.53 10.70
N LYS A 62 3.72 -3.75 11.62
CA LYS A 62 3.80 -5.01 12.39
C LYS A 62 2.58 -5.24 13.26
N GLU A 63 2.04 -4.17 13.86
CA GLU A 63 0.79 -4.24 14.61
C GLU A 63 -0.39 -4.55 13.68
N GLY A 64 -0.42 -3.93 12.50
CA GLY A 64 -1.41 -4.21 11.46
C GLY A 64 -1.40 -5.66 10.97
N LEU A 65 -0.23 -6.31 10.97
CA LEU A 65 -0.15 -7.73 10.61
C LEU A 65 -0.80 -8.66 11.63
N LYS A 66 -0.94 -8.24 12.89
CA LYS A 66 -1.60 -9.07 13.92
C LYS A 66 -3.09 -9.28 13.68
N ILE A 67 -3.74 -8.36 12.98
CA ILE A 67 -5.16 -8.49 12.65
C ILE A 67 -5.44 -9.27 11.34
N VAL A 68 -4.40 -9.58 10.55
CA VAL A 68 -4.55 -10.27 9.26
C VAL A 68 -5.22 -11.64 9.38
N PRO A 69 -4.86 -12.53 10.35
CA PRO A 69 -5.53 -13.82 10.48
C PRO A 69 -7.04 -13.69 10.69
N GLN A 70 -7.47 -12.76 11.53
CA GLN A 70 -8.89 -12.48 11.75
C GLN A 70 -9.58 -11.96 10.48
N ILE A 71 -8.89 -11.13 9.69
CA ILE A 71 -9.42 -10.63 8.41
C ILE A 71 -9.62 -11.78 7.42
N GLU A 72 -8.62 -12.67 7.29
CA GLU A 72 -8.71 -13.82 6.38
C GLU A 72 -9.81 -14.78 6.80
N GLU A 73 -9.97 -15.05 8.10
CA GLU A 73 -11.08 -15.84 8.63
C GLU A 73 -12.44 -15.21 8.24
N LYS A 74 -12.60 -13.91 8.43
CA LYS A 74 -13.84 -13.19 8.07
C LYS A 74 -14.10 -13.17 6.56
N LEU A 75 -13.07 -13.00 5.74
CA LEU A 75 -13.22 -13.08 4.29
C LEU A 75 -13.64 -14.48 3.82
N ASN A 76 -13.15 -15.55 4.49
CA ASN A 76 -13.57 -16.92 4.22
C ASN A 76 -15.03 -17.17 4.70
N GLU A 77 -15.38 -16.72 5.90
CA GLU A 77 -16.73 -16.81 6.45
C GLU A 77 -17.75 -16.15 5.53
N TYR A 78 -17.40 -14.97 4.99
CA TYR A 78 -18.28 -14.19 4.14
C TYR A 78 -18.03 -14.37 2.64
N SER A 79 -17.35 -15.44 2.23
CA SER A 79 -16.91 -15.66 0.83
C SER A 79 -18.04 -15.59 -0.21
N ILE A 80 -19.27 -15.95 0.16
CA ILE A 80 -20.44 -15.88 -0.73
C ILE A 80 -20.91 -14.43 -0.94
N PHE A 81 -20.65 -13.54 0.02
CA PHE A 81 -21.10 -12.15 0.02
C PHE A 81 -20.02 -11.14 -0.36
N VAL A 82 -18.75 -11.57 -0.39
CA VAL A 82 -17.60 -10.72 -0.69
C VAL A 82 -17.26 -10.85 -2.17
N ASP A 83 -17.41 -9.75 -2.90
CA ASP A 83 -17.02 -9.70 -4.30
C ASP A 83 -15.49 -9.81 -4.48
N GLN A 84 -15.09 -10.35 -5.62
CA GLN A 84 -13.68 -10.54 -6.00
C GLN A 84 -12.87 -9.24 -5.92
N HIS A 85 -13.49 -8.12 -6.22
CA HIS A 85 -12.89 -6.79 -6.18
C HIS A 85 -12.39 -6.42 -4.77
N ARG A 86 -13.17 -6.73 -3.73
CA ARG A 86 -12.79 -6.50 -2.34
C ARG A 86 -11.67 -7.42 -1.88
N ILE A 87 -11.69 -8.67 -2.34
CA ILE A 87 -10.60 -9.62 -2.07
C ILE A 87 -9.27 -9.09 -2.63
N LEU A 88 -9.26 -8.56 -3.86
CA LEU A 88 -8.07 -7.94 -4.43
C LEU A 88 -7.58 -6.74 -3.61
N VAL A 89 -8.50 -5.89 -3.14
CA VAL A 89 -8.15 -4.74 -2.27
C VAL A 89 -7.53 -5.19 -0.96
N PHE A 90 -8.06 -6.23 -0.30
CA PHE A 90 -7.47 -6.77 0.92
C PHE A 90 -6.10 -7.37 0.68
N ASN A 91 -5.93 -8.18 -0.37
CA ASN A 91 -4.62 -8.73 -0.72
C ASN A 91 -3.59 -7.61 -0.92
N TYR A 92 -3.97 -6.52 -1.59
CA TYR A 92 -3.09 -5.37 -1.79
C TYR A 92 -2.71 -4.67 -0.47
N LYS A 93 -3.68 -4.43 0.41
CA LYS A 93 -3.46 -3.80 1.71
C LYS A 93 -2.58 -4.66 2.63
N ILE A 94 -2.81 -5.97 2.64
CA ILE A 94 -2.00 -6.91 3.42
C ILE A 94 -0.57 -6.98 2.85
N ALA A 95 -0.42 -7.01 1.54
CA ALA A 95 0.88 -6.90 0.89
C ALA A 95 1.60 -5.60 1.29
N SER A 96 0.88 -4.47 1.35
CA SER A 96 1.44 -3.18 1.77
C SER A 96 1.90 -3.18 3.23
N LEU A 97 1.18 -3.87 4.14
CA LEU A 97 1.63 -4.07 5.53
C LEU A 97 2.92 -4.89 5.59
N HIS A 98 2.98 -5.98 4.83
CA HIS A 98 4.19 -6.82 4.77
C HIS A 98 5.36 -6.05 4.16
N PHE A 99 5.16 -5.32 3.07
CA PHE A 99 6.18 -4.49 2.45
C PHE A 99 6.71 -3.43 3.42
N GLY A 100 5.82 -2.69 4.08
CA GLY A 100 6.19 -1.65 5.06
C GLY A 100 6.91 -2.20 6.29
N SER A 101 6.60 -3.45 6.70
CA SER A 101 7.29 -4.13 7.81
C SER A 101 8.65 -4.74 7.42
N GLY A 102 9.01 -4.75 6.14
CA GLY A 102 10.22 -5.37 5.61
C GLY A 102 10.09 -6.89 5.34
N ASN A 103 8.89 -7.45 5.41
CA ASN A 103 8.64 -8.85 5.10
C ASN A 103 8.28 -9.01 3.62
N TYR A 104 9.28 -8.82 2.76
CA TYR A 104 9.11 -8.74 1.30
C TYR A 104 8.67 -10.06 0.66
N GLU A 105 9.10 -11.21 1.20
CA GLU A 105 8.66 -12.52 0.72
C GLU A 105 7.15 -12.69 0.88
N LYS A 106 6.63 -12.35 2.07
CA LYS A 106 5.18 -12.40 2.31
C LYS A 106 4.41 -11.36 1.50
N ALA A 107 4.99 -10.19 1.27
CA ALA A 107 4.40 -9.22 0.36
C ALA A 107 4.23 -9.81 -1.06
N ILE A 108 5.25 -10.51 -1.58
CA ILE A 108 5.22 -11.19 -2.88
C ILE A 108 4.08 -12.23 -2.92
N ASP A 109 3.90 -13.05 -1.87
CA ASP A 109 2.83 -14.05 -1.81
C ASP A 109 1.43 -13.42 -2.03
N TYR A 110 1.13 -12.30 -1.36
CA TYR A 110 -0.14 -11.60 -1.51
C TYR A 110 -0.26 -10.87 -2.86
N LEU A 111 0.84 -10.31 -3.37
CA LEU A 111 0.85 -9.65 -4.67
C LEU A 111 0.63 -10.64 -5.81
N HIS A 112 1.14 -11.86 -5.72
CA HIS A 112 0.88 -12.92 -6.69
C HIS A 112 -0.62 -13.25 -6.81
N ARG A 113 -1.39 -13.23 -5.71
CA ARG A 113 -2.85 -13.43 -5.75
C ARG A 113 -3.56 -12.37 -6.63
N ILE A 114 -3.00 -11.16 -6.72
CA ILE A 114 -3.51 -10.08 -7.56
C ILE A 114 -2.99 -10.22 -8.99
N ILE A 115 -1.68 -10.40 -9.15
CA ILE A 115 -0.99 -10.44 -10.45
C ILE A 115 -1.52 -11.56 -11.34
N HIS A 116 -1.84 -12.71 -10.75
CA HIS A 116 -2.40 -13.87 -11.43
C HIS A 116 -3.94 -13.93 -11.43
N GLY A 117 -4.59 -12.93 -10.81
CA GLY A 117 -6.04 -12.80 -10.81
C GLY A 117 -6.60 -12.21 -12.11
N PRO A 118 -7.92 -11.97 -12.18
CA PRO A 118 -8.58 -11.38 -13.34
C PRO A 118 -7.99 -10.02 -13.73
N MET A 119 -7.56 -9.87 -14.99
CA MET A 119 -6.86 -8.66 -15.46
C MET A 119 -7.77 -7.46 -15.72
N ASP A 120 -9.03 -7.68 -15.98
CA ASP A 120 -10.05 -6.68 -16.27
C ASP A 120 -10.61 -6.00 -15.02
N MET A 121 -10.36 -6.59 -13.86
CA MET A 121 -10.74 -6.03 -12.57
C MET A 121 -9.60 -5.19 -11.99
N ARG A 122 -9.85 -3.92 -11.68
CA ARG A 122 -8.88 -3.07 -10.97
C ARG A 122 -7.49 -3.01 -11.63
N ILE A 123 -7.44 -2.48 -12.83
CA ILE A 123 -6.18 -2.24 -13.59
C ILE A 123 -5.16 -1.46 -12.74
N ASP A 124 -5.63 -0.54 -11.92
CA ASP A 124 -4.81 0.20 -10.95
C ASP A 124 -4.07 -0.73 -9.97
N LEU A 125 -4.79 -1.65 -9.31
CA LEU A 125 -4.17 -2.64 -8.41
C LEU A 125 -3.23 -3.57 -9.19
N GLN A 126 -3.57 -3.95 -10.39
CA GLN A 126 -2.71 -4.77 -11.25
C GLN A 126 -1.37 -4.08 -11.55
N CYS A 127 -1.38 -2.76 -11.79
CA CYS A 127 -0.18 -1.97 -12.03
C CYS A 127 0.68 -1.84 -10.77
N TYR A 128 0.09 -1.35 -9.68
CA TYR A 128 0.84 -1.10 -8.45
C TYR A 128 1.26 -2.38 -7.72
N SER A 129 0.53 -3.48 -7.89
CA SER A 129 0.98 -4.79 -7.41
C SER A 129 2.25 -5.25 -8.10
N ARG A 130 2.36 -5.07 -9.41
CA ARG A 130 3.58 -5.40 -10.17
C ARG A 130 4.75 -4.49 -9.80
N LEU A 131 4.48 -3.21 -9.56
CA LEU A 131 5.53 -2.28 -9.12
C LEU A 131 6.02 -2.62 -7.72
N MET A 132 5.12 -2.89 -6.77
CA MET A 132 5.49 -3.30 -5.41
C MET A 132 6.21 -4.66 -5.41
N HIS A 133 5.79 -5.59 -6.25
CA HIS A 133 6.45 -6.88 -6.46
C HIS A 133 7.90 -6.69 -6.96
N LEU A 134 8.10 -5.83 -7.95
CA LEU A 134 9.44 -5.47 -8.45
C LEU A 134 10.32 -4.90 -7.33
N LEU A 135 9.79 -3.96 -6.54
CA LEU A 135 10.51 -3.37 -5.40
C LEU A 135 10.77 -4.40 -4.29
N SER A 136 9.86 -5.34 -4.05
CA SER A 136 10.09 -6.43 -3.10
C SER A 136 11.25 -7.33 -3.52
N HIS A 137 11.37 -7.67 -4.80
CA HIS A 137 12.52 -8.40 -5.33
C HIS A 137 13.82 -7.58 -5.25
N TYR A 138 13.74 -6.28 -5.48
CA TYR A 138 14.89 -5.38 -5.29
C TYR A 138 15.38 -5.41 -3.82
N GLU A 139 14.50 -5.34 -2.86
CA GLU A 139 14.82 -5.41 -1.43
C GLU A 139 15.38 -6.76 -0.98
N LEU A 140 14.95 -7.85 -1.61
CA LEU A 140 15.49 -9.20 -1.36
C LEU A 140 16.84 -9.45 -2.03
N GLY A 141 17.33 -8.51 -2.86
CA GLY A 141 18.59 -8.70 -3.59
C GLY A 141 18.50 -9.70 -4.74
N ASN A 142 17.34 -9.99 -5.28
CA ASN A 142 17.12 -10.91 -6.40
C ASN A 142 17.53 -10.27 -7.73
N TYR A 143 18.75 -9.75 -7.81
CA TYR A 143 19.24 -8.91 -8.91
C TYR A 143 19.20 -9.59 -10.28
N GLU A 144 19.30 -10.92 -10.32
CA GLU A 144 19.29 -11.72 -11.55
C GLU A 144 18.03 -11.53 -12.40
N ILE A 145 16.87 -11.33 -11.74
CA ILE A 145 15.58 -11.19 -12.43
C ILE A 145 15.17 -9.74 -12.62
N LEU A 146 15.80 -8.78 -11.93
CA LEU A 146 15.31 -7.41 -11.85
C LEU A 146 15.27 -6.69 -13.19
N ASP A 147 16.26 -6.92 -14.08
CA ASP A 147 16.27 -6.24 -15.38
C ASP A 147 15.09 -6.70 -16.26
N SER A 148 14.87 -8.00 -16.36
CA SER A 148 13.75 -8.55 -17.13
C SER A 148 12.41 -8.20 -16.52
N LEU A 149 12.29 -8.28 -15.19
CA LEU A 149 11.08 -7.94 -14.45
C LEU A 149 10.75 -6.45 -14.59
N SER A 150 11.73 -5.56 -14.44
CA SER A 150 11.57 -4.12 -14.60
C SER A 150 11.04 -3.75 -16.00
N LYS A 151 11.65 -4.32 -17.06
CA LYS A 151 11.19 -4.13 -18.43
C LYS A 151 9.76 -4.64 -18.65
N SER A 152 9.42 -5.77 -18.03
CA SER A 152 8.07 -6.36 -18.12
C SER A 152 7.03 -5.48 -17.44
N VAL A 153 7.31 -5.01 -16.22
CA VAL A 153 6.41 -4.16 -15.44
C VAL A 153 6.23 -2.80 -16.13
N HIS A 154 7.32 -2.19 -16.61
CA HIS A 154 7.26 -0.91 -17.34
C HIS A 154 6.32 -1.03 -18.55
N ARG A 155 6.55 -2.02 -19.44
CA ARG A 155 5.69 -2.24 -20.63
C ARG A 155 4.23 -2.48 -20.26
N PHE A 156 3.98 -3.21 -19.14
CA PHE A 156 2.63 -3.44 -18.66
C PHE A 156 1.96 -2.13 -18.24
N MET A 157 2.63 -1.31 -17.43
CA MET A 157 2.09 -0.02 -16.95
C MET A 157 1.87 0.97 -18.08
N GLU A 158 2.79 1.02 -19.06
CA GLU A 158 2.66 1.82 -20.28
C GLU A 158 1.42 1.41 -21.09
N LYS A 159 1.25 0.10 -21.36
CA LYS A 159 0.07 -0.46 -22.06
C LYS A 159 -1.23 -0.09 -21.34
N MET A 160 -1.23 -0.11 -20.01
CA MET A 160 -2.41 0.23 -19.19
C MET A 160 -2.60 1.74 -18.99
N LYS A 161 -1.76 2.58 -19.61
CA LYS A 161 -1.79 4.05 -19.46
C LYS A 161 -1.75 4.49 -17.99
N ASN A 162 -0.96 3.77 -17.17
CA ASN A 162 -0.81 4.01 -15.75
C ASN A 162 0.65 4.33 -15.37
N LEU A 163 1.40 4.88 -16.30
CA LEU A 163 2.77 5.32 -16.13
C LEU A 163 2.78 6.85 -16.01
N THR A 164 3.24 7.33 -14.87
CA THR A 164 3.36 8.77 -14.59
C THR A 164 4.82 9.14 -14.32
N THR A 165 5.09 10.42 -14.11
CA THR A 165 6.44 10.91 -13.78
C THR A 165 7.04 10.18 -12.55
N VAL A 166 6.21 9.80 -11.59
CA VAL A 166 6.67 9.10 -10.37
C VAL A 166 7.18 7.71 -10.70
N GLU A 167 6.40 6.91 -11.44
CA GLU A 167 6.80 5.57 -11.82
C GLU A 167 8.02 5.58 -12.75
N GLU A 168 8.08 6.51 -13.70
CA GLU A 168 9.26 6.68 -14.57
C GLU A 168 10.53 6.96 -13.78
N ALA A 169 10.46 7.83 -12.76
CA ALA A 169 11.60 8.09 -11.89
C ALA A 169 12.03 6.84 -11.11
N VAL A 170 11.07 6.00 -10.66
CA VAL A 170 11.37 4.72 -9.99
C VAL A 170 12.05 3.75 -10.96
N PHE A 171 11.55 3.59 -12.19
CA PHE A 171 12.18 2.71 -13.19
C PHE A 171 13.59 3.19 -13.57
N LYS A 172 13.79 4.49 -13.71
CA LYS A 172 15.10 5.10 -13.96
C LYS A 172 16.07 4.80 -12.81
N PHE A 173 15.63 4.96 -11.56
CA PHE A 173 16.42 4.60 -10.38
C PHE A 173 16.79 3.12 -10.41
N LEU A 174 15.81 2.22 -10.57
CA LEU A 174 16.06 0.77 -10.58
C LEU A 174 17.09 0.39 -11.66
N LYS A 175 16.93 0.89 -12.89
CA LYS A 175 17.84 0.62 -14.00
C LYS A 175 19.29 1.01 -13.69
N THR A 176 19.49 2.07 -12.92
CA THR A 176 20.83 2.56 -12.58
C THR A 176 21.41 1.89 -11.33
N SER A 177 20.58 1.29 -10.46
CA SER A 177 21.01 0.78 -9.15
C SER A 177 21.43 -0.69 -9.13
N PHE A 178 21.05 -1.50 -10.13
CA PHE A 178 21.25 -2.96 -10.11
C PHE A 178 22.72 -3.45 -9.97
N GLN A 179 23.70 -2.63 -10.26
CA GLN A 179 25.12 -3.01 -10.26
C GLN A 179 26.02 -1.97 -9.58
N GLN A 180 25.44 -1.15 -8.68
CA GLN A 180 26.19 -0.07 -8.07
C GLN A 180 26.62 -0.37 -6.63
N SER A 181 27.69 0.29 -6.18
CA SER A 181 28.12 0.27 -4.78
C SER A 181 27.07 0.95 -3.88
N PRO A 182 27.01 0.58 -2.58
CA PRO A 182 26.05 1.15 -1.63
C PRO A 182 26.01 2.68 -1.60
N ASP A 183 27.15 3.35 -1.69
CA ASP A 183 27.23 4.82 -1.69
C ASP A 183 26.59 5.43 -2.94
N LYS A 184 26.78 4.80 -4.10
CA LYS A 184 26.15 5.24 -5.36
C LYS A 184 24.65 5.00 -5.34
N ILE A 185 24.19 3.89 -4.74
CA ILE A 185 22.78 3.60 -4.55
C ILE A 185 22.13 4.69 -3.65
N LYS A 186 22.78 5.08 -2.57
CA LYS A 186 22.31 6.15 -1.69
C LYS A 186 22.18 7.49 -2.43
N GLY A 187 23.17 7.84 -3.26
CA GLY A 187 23.12 9.02 -4.12
C GLY A 187 21.97 8.98 -5.13
N ALA A 188 21.75 7.82 -5.77
CA ALA A 188 20.65 7.61 -6.71
C ALA A 188 19.27 7.71 -6.03
N LEU A 189 19.14 7.19 -4.79
CA LEU A 189 17.91 7.34 -3.97
C LEU A 189 17.66 8.81 -3.59
N GLN A 190 18.71 9.56 -3.26
CA GLN A 190 18.57 10.99 -2.98
C GLN A 190 18.13 11.76 -4.22
N GLN A 191 18.64 11.39 -5.39
CA GLN A 191 18.19 11.96 -6.66
C GLN A 191 16.72 11.62 -6.95
N LEU A 192 16.31 10.36 -6.76
CA LEU A 192 14.91 9.95 -6.86
C LEU A 192 14.01 10.80 -5.96
N LEU A 193 14.38 10.98 -4.69
CA LEU A 193 13.62 11.81 -3.75
C LEU A 193 13.50 13.26 -4.23
N ASN A 194 14.58 13.84 -4.75
CA ASN A 194 14.56 15.21 -5.28
C ASN A 194 13.61 15.33 -6.50
N GLU A 195 13.57 14.29 -7.34
CA GLU A 195 12.72 14.25 -8.53
C GLU A 195 11.22 14.09 -8.17
N ILE A 196 10.85 13.37 -7.10
CA ILE A 196 9.43 13.03 -6.83
C ILE A 196 8.81 13.72 -5.61
N LYS A 197 9.58 14.19 -4.64
CA LYS A 197 9.04 14.68 -3.36
C LYS A 197 8.11 15.90 -3.52
N HIS A 198 8.41 16.76 -4.45
CA HIS A 198 7.56 17.93 -4.73
C HIS A 198 6.22 17.55 -5.40
N LEU A 199 6.15 16.37 -6.03
CA LEU A 199 4.94 15.87 -6.68
C LEU A 199 3.90 15.35 -5.69
N GLU A 200 4.28 15.04 -4.43
CA GLU A 200 3.36 14.57 -3.39
C GLU A 200 2.17 15.51 -3.16
N LYS A 201 2.39 16.81 -3.33
CA LYS A 201 1.34 17.84 -3.19
C LYS A 201 0.60 18.14 -4.50
N ASN A 202 1.02 17.55 -5.61
CA ASN A 202 0.38 17.78 -6.90
C ASN A 202 -0.84 16.87 -7.03
N ARG A 203 -2.05 17.47 -7.05
CA ARG A 203 -3.34 16.76 -7.13
C ARG A 203 -3.46 15.78 -8.30
N PHE A 204 -2.68 15.94 -9.36
CA PHE A 204 -2.68 15.04 -10.53
C PHE A 204 -1.69 13.88 -10.38
N GLN A 205 -0.79 13.91 -9.38
CA GLN A 205 0.22 12.89 -9.13
C GLN A 205 0.00 12.11 -7.80
N THR A 206 -1.00 12.52 -6.99
CA THR A 206 -1.28 11.92 -5.68
C THR A 206 -1.63 10.45 -5.75
N ARG A 207 -2.15 9.99 -6.89
CA ARG A 207 -2.56 8.59 -7.08
C ARG A 207 -1.41 7.61 -6.85
N SER A 208 -0.24 7.85 -7.42
CA SER A 208 0.94 7.01 -7.25
C SER A 208 1.30 6.83 -5.78
N PHE A 209 1.31 7.93 -5.02
CA PHE A 209 1.64 7.91 -3.60
C PHE A 209 0.54 7.29 -2.72
N ALA A 210 -0.73 7.32 -3.16
CA ALA A 210 -1.84 6.68 -2.45
C ALA A 210 -1.73 5.15 -2.49
N TYR A 211 -1.23 4.59 -3.60
CA TYR A 211 -1.00 3.14 -3.71
C TYR A 211 0.30 2.69 -3.07
N LEU A 212 1.39 3.40 -3.29
CA LEU A 212 2.71 3.00 -2.81
C LEU A 212 3.48 4.21 -2.29
N ASP A 213 3.78 4.22 -1.00
CA ASP A 213 4.55 5.29 -0.35
C ASP A 213 6.04 5.20 -0.70
N ILE A 214 6.34 5.48 -1.97
CA ILE A 214 7.70 5.49 -2.55
C ILE A 214 8.60 6.48 -1.81
N ILE A 215 8.06 7.61 -1.37
CA ILE A 215 8.86 8.62 -0.65
C ILE A 215 9.35 8.04 0.66
N SER A 216 8.47 7.47 1.48
CA SER A 216 8.87 6.88 2.77
C SER A 216 9.79 5.66 2.58
N TRP A 217 9.58 4.88 1.53
CA TRP A 217 10.48 3.79 1.17
C TRP A 217 11.89 4.31 0.85
N ALA A 218 12.02 5.29 -0.04
CA ALA A 218 13.33 5.85 -0.41
C ALA A 218 13.99 6.57 0.78
N GLU A 219 13.24 7.34 1.56
CA GLU A 219 13.72 7.99 2.79
C GLU A 219 14.25 6.95 3.80
N SER A 220 13.60 5.80 3.93
CA SER A 220 14.07 4.74 4.83
C SER A 220 15.49 4.28 4.50
N LYS A 221 15.81 4.17 3.20
CA LYS A 221 17.15 3.78 2.73
C LYS A 221 18.18 4.91 2.89
N VAL A 222 17.81 6.12 2.52
CA VAL A 222 18.71 7.29 2.63
C VAL A 222 19.10 7.55 4.08
N TYR A 223 18.15 7.44 5.01
CA TYR A 223 18.36 7.73 6.43
C TYR A 223 18.72 6.50 7.28
N ASN A 224 18.88 5.33 6.66
CA ASN A 224 19.15 4.06 7.34
C ASN A 224 18.16 3.77 8.48
N LYS A 225 16.87 3.91 8.17
CA LYS A 225 15.74 3.64 9.06
C LYS A 225 14.85 2.56 8.44
N THR A 226 14.02 1.92 9.26
CA THR A 226 12.94 1.10 8.70
C THR A 226 11.84 1.99 8.10
N MET A 227 11.11 1.48 7.10
CA MET A 227 9.95 2.22 6.55
C MET A 227 8.92 2.52 7.65
N GLU A 228 8.74 1.59 8.59
CA GLU A 228 7.90 1.77 9.78
C GLU A 228 8.32 3.00 10.60
N GLN A 229 9.61 3.15 10.89
CA GLN A 229 10.14 4.31 11.63
C GLN A 229 9.93 5.63 10.87
N VAL A 230 10.09 5.63 9.55
CA VAL A 230 9.89 6.83 8.73
C VAL A 230 8.43 7.26 8.74
N VAL A 231 7.52 6.34 8.42
CA VAL A 231 6.08 6.65 8.36
C VAL A 231 5.54 7.02 9.74
N HIS A 232 5.94 6.27 10.79
CA HIS A 232 5.53 6.59 12.16
C HIS A 232 6.06 7.95 12.62
N GLY A 233 7.28 8.31 12.26
CA GLY A 233 7.83 9.65 12.53
C GLY A 233 6.97 10.75 11.91
N LYS A 234 6.61 10.63 10.64
CA LYS A 234 5.72 11.59 9.94
C LYS A 234 4.35 11.70 10.62
N TYR A 235 3.78 10.57 11.04
CA TYR A 235 2.52 10.56 11.80
C TYR A 235 2.64 11.31 13.13
N MET A 236 3.71 11.06 13.90
CA MET A 236 3.93 11.76 15.19
C MET A 236 4.16 13.26 15.02
N GLU A 237 4.84 13.68 13.97
CA GLU A 237 5.01 15.09 13.63
C GLU A 237 3.69 15.76 13.28
N SER A 238 2.80 15.07 12.56
CA SER A 238 1.48 15.60 12.20
C SER A 238 0.55 15.82 13.40
N LYS A 239 0.72 15.03 14.48
CA LYS A 239 -0.04 15.20 15.73
C LYS A 239 0.39 16.41 16.58
N ARG A 240 1.59 16.93 16.34
CA ARG A 240 2.14 18.08 17.07
C ARG A 240 1.74 19.43 16.45
N ARG A 241 1.20 19.42 15.24
CA ARG A 241 0.65 20.59 14.53
C ARG A 241 -0.86 20.72 14.76
#